data_c12dea65a0835544619e4a649b5adfa9
#
_entry.id   c12dea65a0835544619e4a649b5adfa9
#
_cell.length_a   1.000
_cell.length_b   1.000
_cell.length_c   1.000
_cell.angle_alpha   90.00
_cell.angle_beta   90.00
_cell.angle_gamma   90.00
#
_symmetry.space_group_name_H-M   'P 1'
#
loop_
_entity.id
_entity.type
_entity.pdbx_description
1 polymer ?
#
loop_
_entity_poly.entity_id
_entity_poly.type
_entity_poly.pdbx_seq_one_letter_code
_entity_poly.pdbx_strand_id
1 'polypeptide(L)'
;MKVEVLVLGPLDTNTYILSKDGKCIIIDPADDAEKIVSFCSKYEVEEIIVTHHHFDHIGALEKLEKYYNIKHNTFLRKTFSYDIIKTPGHTDDSISIFFGGQNLLFSGDLIYYHTIGRYDFPNSNYNDLIKSLEKISKLSLDTTIFPGHGEKTSLNEEIKYFDLY
;
A
#
# COMPACT_ATOMS: atom_id res chain seq x y z
N MET A 1 -2.03 12.94 11.15
CA MET A 1 -1.20 12.11 10.28
C MET A 1 -1.15 12.75 8.90
N LYS A 2 0.03 12.84 8.29
CA LYS A 2 0.24 13.35 6.92
C LYS A 2 0.60 12.19 6.02
N VAL A 3 0.07 12.16 4.80
CA VAL A 3 0.41 11.18 3.76
C VAL A 3 1.12 11.91 2.64
N GLU A 4 2.29 11.44 2.27
CA GLU A 4 3.09 11.95 1.15
C GLU A 4 3.40 10.78 0.21
N VAL A 5 3.48 11.04 -1.09
CA VAL A 5 3.76 10.03 -2.12
C VAL A 5 5.01 10.38 -2.89
N LEU A 6 5.85 9.39 -3.10
CA LEU A 6 6.97 9.42 -4.04
C LEU A 6 6.66 8.42 -5.15
N VAL A 7 6.53 8.90 -6.38
CA VAL A 7 6.36 8.04 -7.55
C VAL A 7 7.76 7.62 -8.01
N LEU A 8 8.05 6.32 -7.98
CA LEU A 8 9.40 5.79 -8.14
C LEU A 8 9.43 4.59 -9.10
N GLY A 9 10.63 4.37 -9.66
CA GLY A 9 10.90 3.23 -10.52
C GLY A 9 10.29 3.32 -11.93
N PRO A 10 10.57 2.34 -12.78
CA PRO A 10 10.18 2.37 -14.20
C PRO A 10 8.69 2.14 -14.46
N LEU A 11 7.94 1.68 -13.44
CA LEU A 11 6.49 1.45 -13.51
C LEU A 11 5.68 2.53 -12.78
N ASP A 12 6.31 3.65 -12.37
CA ASP A 12 5.66 4.75 -11.67
C ASP A 12 4.90 4.28 -10.41
N THR A 13 5.55 3.41 -9.61
CA THR A 13 4.97 2.84 -8.38
C THR A 13 4.93 3.88 -7.27
N ASN A 14 3.83 3.92 -6.56
CA ASN A 14 3.62 4.82 -5.43
C ASN A 14 4.27 4.27 -4.15
N THR A 15 5.35 4.91 -3.71
CA THR A 15 5.89 4.73 -2.35
C THR A 15 5.25 5.77 -1.43
N TYR A 16 4.56 5.33 -0.38
CA TYR A 16 3.90 6.22 0.56
C TYR A 16 4.72 6.42 1.82
N ILE A 17 4.81 7.69 2.27
CA ILE A 17 5.42 8.06 3.55
C ILE A 17 4.31 8.65 4.44
N LEU A 18 3.95 7.91 5.48
CA LEU A 18 2.98 8.35 6.47
C LEU A 18 3.72 8.91 7.67
N SER A 19 3.48 10.17 8.01
CA SER A 19 4.18 10.81 9.15
C SER A 19 3.22 11.32 10.22
N LYS A 20 3.64 11.16 11.47
CA LYS A 20 2.94 11.62 12.66
C LYS A 20 3.94 11.74 13.83
N ASP A 21 3.87 12.84 14.59
CA ASP A 21 4.64 13.05 15.84
C ASP A 21 6.16 12.79 15.69
N GLY A 22 6.76 13.23 14.57
CA GLY A 22 8.17 13.04 14.27
C GLY A 22 8.58 11.62 13.84
N LYS A 23 7.63 10.72 13.69
CA LYS A 23 7.81 9.33 13.23
C LYS A 23 7.24 9.14 11.83
N CYS A 24 7.69 8.09 11.11
CA CYS A 24 7.04 7.71 9.86
C CYS A 24 7.02 6.20 9.61
N ILE A 25 6.10 5.81 8.74
CA ILE A 25 6.02 4.50 8.10
C ILE A 25 6.29 4.68 6.60
N ILE A 26 7.03 3.74 6.01
CA ILE A 26 7.23 3.63 4.57
C ILE A 26 6.37 2.48 4.07
N ILE A 27 5.52 2.71 3.06
CA ILE A 27 4.73 1.65 2.40
C ILE A 27 5.19 1.52 0.96
N ASP A 28 5.47 0.29 0.54
CA ASP A 28 5.93 -0.11 -0.79
C ASP A 28 7.16 0.69 -1.25
N PRO A 29 8.35 0.39 -0.70
CA PRO A 29 9.60 1.06 -1.09
C PRO A 29 10.05 0.62 -2.49
N ALA A 30 9.44 1.22 -3.51
CA ALA A 30 9.50 0.81 -4.90
C ALA A 30 10.91 0.83 -5.51
N ASP A 31 11.61 1.96 -5.39
CA ASP A 31 12.94 2.17 -5.98
C ASP A 31 13.64 3.36 -5.31
N ASP A 32 14.89 3.69 -5.76
CA ASP A 32 15.66 4.87 -5.32
C ASP A 32 15.73 5.03 -3.78
N ALA A 33 16.35 4.06 -3.12
CA ALA A 33 16.51 4.04 -1.65
C ALA A 33 17.09 5.35 -1.10
N GLU A 34 18.03 5.99 -1.82
CA GLU A 34 18.66 7.24 -1.40
C GLU A 34 17.67 8.39 -1.35
N LYS A 35 16.77 8.47 -2.32
CA LYS A 35 15.68 9.47 -2.34
C LYS A 35 14.71 9.26 -1.18
N ILE A 36 14.34 8.01 -0.90
CA ILE A 36 13.49 7.66 0.25
C ILE A 36 14.18 8.04 1.56
N VAL A 37 15.45 7.66 1.75
CA VAL A 37 16.24 8.02 2.94
C VAL A 37 16.33 9.52 3.12
N SER A 38 16.66 10.26 2.04
CA SER A 38 16.72 11.73 2.07
C SER A 38 15.39 12.35 2.48
N PHE A 39 14.28 11.86 1.93
CA PHE A 39 12.94 12.35 2.26
C PHE A 39 12.57 12.08 3.72
N CYS A 40 12.91 10.89 4.22
CA CYS A 40 12.62 10.46 5.59
C CYS A 40 13.61 11.01 6.64
N SER A 41 14.68 11.71 6.26
CA SER A 41 15.75 12.17 7.15
C SER A 41 15.29 13.03 8.32
N LYS A 42 14.13 13.68 8.21
CA LYS A 42 13.49 14.50 9.25
C LYS A 42 12.60 13.70 10.21
N TYR A 43 12.47 12.40 10.00
CA TYR A 43 11.61 11.51 10.79
C TYR A 43 12.43 10.34 11.35
N GLU A 44 11.94 9.75 12.43
CA GLU A 44 12.33 8.40 12.84
C GLU A 44 11.44 7.40 12.10
N VAL A 45 12.05 6.55 11.26
CA VAL A 45 11.32 5.48 10.57
C VAL A 45 11.02 4.37 11.56
N GLU A 46 9.73 4.09 11.81
CA GLU A 46 9.30 3.03 12.73
C GLU A 46 9.03 1.70 12.04
N GLU A 47 8.49 1.75 10.82
CA GLU A 47 8.09 0.55 10.09
C GLU A 47 8.31 0.71 8.59
N ILE A 48 8.57 -0.42 7.94
CA ILE A 48 8.50 -0.58 6.49
C ILE A 48 7.42 -1.62 6.23
N ILE A 49 6.42 -1.29 5.41
CA ILE A 49 5.31 -2.17 5.06
C ILE A 49 5.35 -2.42 3.56
N VAL A 50 5.17 -3.67 3.17
CA VAL A 50 5.07 -4.10 1.77
C VAL A 50 3.69 -4.69 1.57
N THR A 51 2.94 -4.19 0.58
CA THR A 51 1.60 -4.69 0.27
C THR A 51 1.65 -6.05 -0.41
N HIS A 52 2.64 -6.27 -1.29
CA HIS A 52 2.92 -7.53 -1.97
C HIS A 52 4.35 -7.51 -2.57
N HIS A 53 4.87 -8.67 -2.98
CA HIS A 53 6.28 -8.80 -3.36
C HIS A 53 6.54 -8.75 -4.88
N HIS A 54 5.76 -7.99 -5.65
CA HIS A 54 6.18 -7.66 -7.01
C HIS A 54 7.42 -6.75 -6.98
N PHE A 55 8.30 -6.96 -7.96
CA PHE A 55 9.64 -6.35 -7.97
C PHE A 55 9.64 -4.82 -7.90
N ASP A 56 8.63 -4.20 -8.46
CA ASP A 56 8.46 -2.75 -8.51
C ASP A 56 7.96 -2.15 -7.19
N HIS A 57 7.41 -2.96 -6.27
CA HIS A 57 7.05 -2.52 -4.92
C HIS A 57 8.17 -2.68 -3.89
N ILE A 58 9.21 -3.45 -4.22
CA ILE A 58 10.28 -3.84 -3.28
C ILE A 58 11.69 -3.49 -3.75
N GLY A 59 11.86 -2.72 -4.83
CA GLY A 59 13.18 -2.45 -5.41
C GLY A 59 14.17 -1.77 -4.45
N ALA A 60 13.69 -0.93 -3.52
CA ALA A 60 14.52 -0.32 -2.49
C ALA A 60 14.53 -1.08 -1.16
N LEU A 61 13.69 -2.13 -1.00
CA LEU A 61 13.40 -2.76 0.29
C LEU A 61 14.66 -3.24 1.03
N GLU A 62 15.49 -4.04 0.39
CA GLU A 62 16.69 -4.62 1.03
C GLU A 62 17.65 -3.54 1.54
N LYS A 63 17.86 -2.47 0.74
CA LYS A 63 18.71 -1.34 1.12
C LYS A 63 18.16 -0.59 2.32
N LEU A 64 16.85 -0.36 2.37
CA LEU A 64 16.19 0.34 3.47
C LEU A 64 16.13 -0.49 4.75
N GLU A 65 15.85 -1.79 4.66
CA GLU A 65 15.93 -2.70 5.81
C GLU A 65 17.32 -2.67 6.48
N LYS A 66 18.36 -2.70 5.64
CA LYS A 66 19.75 -2.62 6.12
C LYS A 66 20.08 -1.25 6.72
N TYR A 67 19.66 -0.17 6.06
CA TYR A 67 19.95 1.20 6.47
C TYR A 67 19.31 1.54 7.81
N TYR A 68 18.02 1.23 7.97
CA TYR A 68 17.27 1.52 9.19
C TYR A 68 17.38 0.41 10.26
N ASN A 69 17.94 -0.74 9.91
CA ASN A 69 17.95 -1.95 10.75
C ASN A 69 16.53 -2.37 11.17
N ILE A 70 15.60 -2.33 10.21
CA ILE A 70 14.17 -2.65 10.39
C ILE A 70 13.80 -3.74 9.39
N LYS A 71 13.12 -4.81 9.84
CA LYS A 71 12.49 -5.78 8.95
C LYS A 71 11.10 -5.29 8.55
N HIS A 72 10.74 -5.49 7.27
CA HIS A 72 9.39 -5.15 6.79
C HIS A 72 8.33 -6.04 7.43
N ASN A 73 7.09 -5.59 7.37
CA ASN A 73 5.90 -6.31 7.82
C ASN A 73 5.97 -6.84 9.26
N THR A 74 6.67 -6.13 10.15
CA THR A 74 6.70 -6.44 11.59
C THR A 74 5.42 -6.00 12.31
N PHE A 75 4.67 -5.06 11.71
CA PHE A 75 3.38 -4.55 12.18
C PHE A 75 3.40 -4.10 13.64
N LEU A 76 4.39 -3.30 14.01
CA LEU A 76 4.65 -2.87 15.39
C LEU A 76 3.51 -2.00 15.96
N ARG A 77 2.86 -1.20 15.12
CA ARG A 77 1.72 -0.34 15.49
C ARG A 77 1.96 0.55 16.71
N LYS A 78 3.17 1.11 16.85
CA LYS A 78 3.53 1.95 18.01
C LYS A 78 2.85 3.32 17.95
N THR A 79 3.21 4.14 16.97
CA THR A 79 2.67 5.50 16.78
C THR A 79 1.44 5.49 15.89
N PHE A 80 1.36 4.50 14.99
CA PHE A 80 0.31 4.36 13.97
C PHE A 80 -0.63 3.21 14.31
N SER A 81 -1.94 3.48 14.32
CA SER A 81 -2.98 2.47 14.51
C SER A 81 -3.60 2.14 13.17
N TYR A 82 -3.51 0.90 12.74
CA TYR A 82 -4.02 0.41 11.47
C TYR A 82 -4.37 -1.09 11.54
N ASP A 83 -5.18 -1.54 10.62
CA ASP A 83 -5.53 -2.94 10.42
C ASP A 83 -4.88 -3.47 9.14
N ILE A 84 -4.51 -4.75 9.16
CA ILE A 84 -4.07 -5.49 7.98
C ILE A 84 -5.24 -6.32 7.47
N ILE A 85 -5.64 -6.06 6.24
CA ILE A 85 -6.66 -6.82 5.55
C ILE A 85 -5.97 -7.71 4.52
N LYS A 86 -6.08 -9.04 4.65
CA LYS A 86 -5.61 -9.94 3.61
C LYS A 86 -6.48 -9.80 2.38
N THR A 87 -5.86 -9.41 1.27
CA THR A 87 -6.50 -9.12 -0.01
C THR A 87 -5.82 -9.86 -1.17
N PRO A 88 -5.71 -11.21 -1.09
CA PRO A 88 -5.12 -11.98 -2.18
C PRO A 88 -5.94 -11.85 -3.47
N GLY A 89 -5.28 -12.12 -4.59
CA GLY A 89 -5.90 -12.13 -5.90
C GLY A 89 -5.01 -11.57 -6.99
N HIS A 90 -4.45 -10.37 -6.80
CA HIS A 90 -3.38 -9.86 -7.64
C HIS A 90 -2.09 -10.67 -7.43
N THR A 91 -1.75 -10.93 -6.16
CA THR A 91 -0.82 -11.97 -5.73
C THR A 91 -1.44 -12.75 -4.57
N ASP A 92 -0.88 -13.91 -4.24
CA ASP A 92 -1.34 -14.74 -3.12
C ASP A 92 -0.99 -14.14 -1.75
N ASP A 93 0.03 -13.29 -1.68
CA ASP A 93 0.52 -12.62 -0.47
C ASP A 93 -0.03 -11.20 -0.26
N SER A 94 -0.85 -10.70 -1.19
CA SER A 94 -1.36 -9.32 -1.16
C SER A 94 -2.10 -8.98 0.14
N ILE A 95 -1.77 -7.80 0.67
CA ILE A 95 -2.46 -7.18 1.82
C ILE A 95 -2.82 -5.74 1.50
N SER A 96 -3.87 -5.24 2.16
CA SER A 96 -4.20 -3.82 2.22
C SER A 96 -4.06 -3.31 3.64
N ILE A 97 -3.63 -2.05 3.81
CA ILE A 97 -3.42 -1.44 5.12
C ILE A 97 -4.51 -0.38 5.35
N PHE A 98 -5.33 -0.56 6.38
CA PHE A 98 -6.47 0.30 6.67
C PHE A 98 -6.26 1.11 7.95
N PHE A 99 -6.25 2.41 7.83
CA PHE A 99 -6.22 3.37 8.93
C PHE A 99 -7.65 3.84 9.25
N GLY A 100 -8.38 3.03 10.02
CA GLY A 100 -9.81 3.24 10.29
C GLY A 100 -10.16 4.58 10.93
N GLY A 101 -9.29 5.10 11.81
CA GLY A 101 -9.49 6.41 12.43
C GLY A 101 -9.45 7.60 11.47
N GLN A 102 -8.94 7.43 10.25
CA GLN A 102 -8.83 8.46 9.20
C GLN A 102 -9.54 8.06 7.90
N ASN A 103 -10.13 6.87 7.83
CA ASN A 103 -10.71 6.28 6.62
C ASN A 103 -9.73 6.29 5.43
N LEU A 104 -8.48 5.79 5.63
CA LEU A 104 -7.47 5.69 4.59
C LEU A 104 -7.14 4.21 4.34
N LEU A 105 -7.15 3.80 3.08
CA LEU A 105 -6.79 2.46 2.64
C LEU A 105 -5.62 2.52 1.66
N PHE A 106 -4.52 1.85 1.97
CA PHE A 106 -3.42 1.59 1.03
C PHE A 106 -3.67 0.21 0.45
N SER A 107 -4.15 0.18 -0.80
CA SER A 107 -4.68 -1.03 -1.42
C SER A 107 -3.62 -1.89 -2.11
N GLY A 108 -2.38 -1.39 -2.26
CA GLY A 108 -1.44 -1.98 -3.21
C GLY A 108 -2.10 -2.11 -4.59
N ASP A 109 -1.91 -3.23 -5.23
CA ASP A 109 -2.41 -3.50 -6.57
C ASP A 109 -3.77 -4.20 -6.60
N LEU A 110 -4.63 -3.94 -5.59
CA LEU A 110 -5.99 -4.46 -5.56
C LEU A 110 -6.97 -3.55 -6.34
N ILE A 111 -6.94 -2.25 -6.06
CA ILE A 111 -7.87 -1.25 -6.61
C ILE A 111 -7.07 -0.06 -7.10
N TYR A 112 -7.36 0.39 -8.32
CA TYR A 112 -6.85 1.61 -8.91
C TYR A 112 -8.01 2.55 -9.25
N TYR A 113 -7.69 3.71 -9.80
CA TYR A 113 -8.71 4.62 -10.33
C TYR A 113 -9.42 3.99 -11.52
N HIS A 114 -10.71 3.69 -11.35
CA HIS A 114 -11.65 3.07 -12.31
C HIS A 114 -11.23 1.70 -12.85
N THR A 115 -10.39 0.96 -12.11
CA THR A 115 -10.02 -0.41 -12.48
C THR A 115 -9.50 -1.19 -11.27
N ILE A 116 -9.29 -2.49 -11.46
CA ILE A 116 -8.72 -3.39 -10.47
C ILE A 116 -7.37 -3.94 -10.92
N GLY A 117 -6.63 -4.53 -9.99
CA GLY A 117 -5.37 -5.20 -10.26
C GLY A 117 -5.51 -6.36 -11.24
N ARG A 118 -4.46 -6.63 -11.99
CA ARG A 118 -4.39 -7.79 -12.88
C ARG A 118 -4.46 -9.07 -12.07
N TYR A 119 -5.08 -10.09 -12.68
CA TYR A 119 -5.28 -11.42 -12.07
C TYR A 119 -4.85 -12.57 -13.00
N ASP A 120 -3.98 -12.26 -13.98
CA ASP A 120 -3.50 -13.17 -15.01
C ASP A 120 -2.01 -13.54 -14.87
N PHE A 121 -1.39 -13.24 -13.71
CA PHE A 121 -0.05 -13.71 -13.36
C PHE A 121 -0.09 -15.14 -12.80
N PRO A 122 1.04 -15.88 -12.81
CA PRO A 122 1.09 -17.27 -12.32
C PRO A 122 0.63 -17.45 -10.85
N ASN A 123 0.83 -16.42 -10.00
CA ASN A 123 0.43 -16.42 -8.59
C ASN A 123 -0.84 -15.58 -8.32
N SER A 124 -1.56 -15.19 -9.37
CA SER A 124 -2.83 -14.46 -9.27
C SER A 124 -4.01 -15.42 -9.21
N ASN A 125 -5.13 -14.95 -8.67
CA ASN A 125 -6.39 -15.69 -8.62
C ASN A 125 -7.59 -14.75 -8.69
N TYR A 126 -8.37 -14.85 -9.76
CA TYR A 126 -9.57 -14.04 -9.96
C TYR A 126 -10.60 -14.16 -8.84
N ASN A 127 -10.92 -15.39 -8.41
CA ASN A 127 -11.93 -15.60 -7.36
C ASN A 127 -11.49 -15.00 -6.01
N ASP A 128 -10.21 -15.03 -5.71
CA ASP A 128 -9.68 -14.43 -4.48
C ASP A 128 -9.66 -12.90 -4.58
N LEU A 129 -9.40 -12.36 -5.80
CA LEU A 129 -9.50 -10.92 -6.05
C LEU A 129 -10.93 -10.41 -5.79
N ILE A 130 -11.95 -11.09 -6.33
CA ILE A 130 -13.36 -10.71 -6.11
C ILE A 130 -13.73 -10.76 -4.62
N LYS A 131 -13.35 -11.84 -3.90
CA LYS A 131 -13.56 -11.90 -2.45
C LYS A 131 -12.84 -10.78 -1.69
N SER A 132 -11.69 -10.34 -2.19
CA SER A 132 -10.94 -9.23 -1.61
C SER A 132 -11.65 -7.91 -1.84
N LEU A 133 -12.20 -7.67 -3.03
CA LEU A 133 -13.05 -6.50 -3.32
C LEU A 133 -14.32 -6.50 -2.44
N GLU A 134 -14.97 -7.67 -2.25
CA GLU A 134 -16.12 -7.81 -1.34
C GLU A 134 -15.78 -7.49 0.12
N LYS A 135 -14.56 -7.78 0.58
CA LYS A 135 -14.12 -7.35 1.92
C LYS A 135 -13.98 -5.84 2.02
N ILE A 136 -13.35 -5.22 1.02
CA ILE A 136 -13.12 -3.78 0.99
C ILE A 136 -14.44 -3.01 0.83
N SER A 137 -15.42 -3.54 0.08
CA SER A 137 -16.74 -2.91 -0.09
C SER A 137 -17.53 -2.73 1.21
N LYS A 138 -17.14 -3.42 2.29
CA LYS A 138 -17.75 -3.29 3.63
C LYS A 138 -17.19 -2.14 4.45
N LEU A 139 -16.13 -1.48 3.99
CA LEU A 139 -15.59 -0.28 4.62
C LEU A 139 -16.52 0.91 4.36
N SER A 140 -16.27 2.01 5.06
CA SER A 140 -17.02 3.24 4.85
C SER A 140 -16.81 3.80 3.44
N LEU A 141 -17.87 4.26 2.76
CA LEU A 141 -17.81 4.80 1.40
C LEU A 141 -16.92 6.04 1.28
N ASP A 142 -16.69 6.78 2.37
CA ASP A 142 -15.78 7.92 2.43
C ASP A 142 -14.29 7.51 2.59
N THR A 143 -14.00 6.20 2.56
CA THR A 143 -12.62 5.71 2.60
C THR A 143 -11.85 6.18 1.37
N THR A 144 -10.76 6.93 1.61
CA THR A 144 -9.81 7.31 0.56
C THR A 144 -8.89 6.13 0.27
N ILE A 145 -8.74 5.78 -1.00
CA ILE A 145 -7.90 4.68 -1.48
C ILE A 145 -6.61 5.23 -2.07
N PHE A 146 -5.49 4.70 -1.61
CA PHE A 146 -4.13 4.97 -2.08
C PHE A 146 -3.61 3.72 -2.79
N PRO A 147 -3.64 3.68 -4.14
CA PRO A 147 -3.24 2.51 -4.92
C PRO A 147 -1.73 2.37 -5.06
N GLY A 148 -1.26 1.20 -5.50
CA GLY A 148 0.14 0.98 -5.88
C GLY A 148 0.60 1.82 -7.06
N HIS A 149 -0.30 2.17 -7.98
CA HIS A 149 -0.01 2.99 -9.15
C HIS A 149 -1.12 4.02 -9.40
N GLY A 150 -0.74 5.14 -10.03
CA GLY A 150 -1.67 6.18 -10.43
C GLY A 150 -2.18 7.05 -9.28
N GLU A 151 -3.30 7.71 -9.50
CA GLU A 151 -3.86 8.64 -8.55
C GLU A 151 -4.72 7.97 -7.47
N LYS A 152 -4.84 8.66 -6.33
CA LYS A 152 -5.76 8.23 -5.26
C LYS A 152 -7.22 8.39 -5.69
N THR A 153 -8.08 7.55 -5.12
CA THR A 153 -9.51 7.57 -5.36
C THR A 153 -10.29 7.41 -4.04
N SER A 154 -11.56 7.06 -4.09
CA SER A 154 -12.39 6.75 -2.93
C SER A 154 -13.21 5.48 -3.16
N LEU A 155 -13.58 4.81 -2.06
CA LEU A 155 -14.43 3.63 -2.17
C LEU A 155 -15.78 3.95 -2.83
N ASN A 156 -16.36 5.12 -2.55
CA ASN A 156 -17.60 5.57 -3.17
C ASN A 156 -17.47 5.72 -4.70
N GLU A 157 -16.30 6.10 -5.20
CA GLU A 157 -16.04 6.21 -6.63
C GLU A 157 -15.83 4.83 -7.26
N GLU A 158 -15.15 3.92 -6.59
CA GLU A 158 -14.71 2.66 -7.18
C GLU A 158 -15.72 1.52 -7.03
N ILE A 159 -16.55 1.52 -6.00
CA ILE A 159 -17.46 0.40 -5.70
C ILE A 159 -18.42 0.07 -6.86
N LYS A 160 -18.79 1.07 -7.65
CA LYS A 160 -19.66 0.91 -8.82
C LYS A 160 -19.00 0.13 -9.97
N TYR A 161 -17.68 0.03 -9.97
CA TYR A 161 -16.94 -0.73 -10.98
C TYR A 161 -16.70 -2.17 -10.55
N PHE A 162 -16.89 -2.54 -9.28
CA PHE A 162 -16.65 -3.90 -8.80
C PHE A 162 -17.56 -4.93 -9.47
N ASP A 163 -18.78 -4.53 -9.86
CA ASP A 163 -19.75 -5.39 -10.56
C ASP A 163 -19.42 -5.60 -12.04
N LEU A 164 -18.40 -4.92 -12.58
CA LEU A 164 -17.96 -5.07 -13.97
C LEU A 164 -17.00 -6.27 -14.16
N TYR A 165 -16.53 -6.83 -13.07
CA TYR A 165 -15.58 -7.93 -13.02
C TYR A 165 -16.22 -9.13 -12.34
#